data_9bb3c0aa035bb652ba3e128b6d2d0f2d
#
_entry.id   9bb3c0aa035bb652ba3e128b6d2d0f2d
#
_cell.length_a   1.000
_cell.length_b   1.000
_cell.length_c   1.000
_cell.angle_alpha   90.00
_cell.angle_beta   90.00
_cell.angle_gamma   90.00
#
_symmetry.space_group_name_H-M   'P 1'
#
loop_
_entity.id
_entity.type
_entity.pdbx_description
1 polymer ?
#
loop_
_entity_poly.entity_id
_entity_poly.type
_entity_poly.pdbx_seq_one_letter_code
_entity_poly.pdbx_strand_id
1 'polypeptide(L)'
;ANTVKNWMNKTKVGNSIMSGAFDCTFRYSCRDAANGQNWSKLANGGINTDDAYKRYAVTFVENHDVEYRSESEPQDPIKRDTVAVNAFMLAMPGTPCVFLKHWQDCKNDIKNMILLRNLVGISNTSSWTKKTGNNNIYVVETTGDNGKLVAAVGKMANRYTLAGYALAAEGHHWRYFLPASSEMAWPSLPSGTYYDETLRTTLRAISANSSAKLVYTTDGTEPTATNGKKVSTGAIVKIPEG
;
A
#
# COMPACT_ATOMS: atom_id res chain seq x y z
N ALA A 1 -7.36 14.56 -15.48
CA ALA A 1 -6.40 13.65 -16.16
C ALA A 1 -5.95 14.22 -17.52
N ASN A 2 -6.86 14.63 -18.42
CA ASN A 2 -6.49 15.04 -19.79
C ASN A 2 -5.53 16.25 -19.83
N THR A 3 -5.73 17.27 -18.99
CA THR A 3 -4.85 18.45 -18.95
C THR A 3 -3.40 18.06 -18.59
N VAL A 4 -3.23 17.17 -17.59
CA VAL A 4 -1.92 16.66 -17.18
C VAL A 4 -1.27 15.83 -18.29
N LYS A 5 -2.03 14.93 -18.94
CA LYS A 5 -1.53 14.13 -20.07
C LYS A 5 -1.09 15.02 -21.24
N ASN A 6 -1.87 16.05 -21.56
CA ASN A 6 -1.52 17.01 -22.60
C ASN A 6 -0.22 17.77 -22.28
N TRP A 7 -0.05 18.17 -21.02
CA TRP A 7 1.19 18.80 -20.58
C TRP A 7 2.38 17.83 -20.68
N MET A 8 2.23 16.60 -20.18
CA MET A 8 3.28 15.57 -20.26
C MET A 8 3.68 15.28 -21.72
N ASN A 9 2.70 15.26 -22.65
CA ASN A 9 2.99 15.06 -24.06
C ASN A 9 3.83 16.21 -24.69
N LYS A 10 3.75 17.43 -24.14
CA LYS A 10 4.59 18.55 -24.58
C LYS A 10 6.06 18.42 -24.11
N THR A 11 6.35 17.55 -23.15
CA THR A 11 7.71 17.29 -22.69
C THR A 11 8.42 16.17 -23.48
N LYS A 12 7.79 15.63 -24.51
CA LYS A 12 8.37 14.53 -25.29
C LYS A 12 9.65 14.95 -26.02
N VAL A 13 10.64 14.07 -25.96
CA VAL A 13 11.80 14.06 -26.84
C VAL A 13 11.71 12.78 -27.66
N GLY A 14 11.52 12.91 -28.95
CA GLY A 14 11.10 11.80 -29.81
C GLY A 14 9.74 11.24 -29.34
N ASN A 15 9.69 9.95 -29.07
CA ASN A 15 8.46 9.29 -28.58
C ASN A 15 8.40 9.16 -27.04
N SER A 16 9.41 9.63 -26.31
CA SER A 16 9.54 9.44 -24.87
C SER A 16 9.09 10.68 -24.10
N ILE A 17 8.16 10.54 -23.16
CA ILE A 17 7.82 11.56 -22.16
C ILE A 17 9.00 11.74 -21.20
N MET A 18 9.43 12.98 -20.97
CA MET A 18 10.62 13.30 -20.17
C MET A 18 10.29 13.80 -18.77
N SER A 19 9.01 13.85 -18.38
CA SER A 19 8.58 14.35 -17.07
C SER A 19 7.61 13.42 -16.39
N GLY A 20 7.68 13.35 -15.06
CA GLY A 20 6.59 12.86 -14.22
C GLY A 20 5.61 13.98 -13.87
N ALA A 21 4.45 13.62 -13.35
CA ALA A 21 3.47 14.58 -12.88
C ALA A 21 2.71 14.05 -11.65
N PHE A 22 2.39 14.97 -10.73
CA PHE A 22 1.47 14.64 -9.64
C PHE A 22 0.08 14.30 -10.18
N ASP A 23 -0.45 13.15 -9.73
CA ASP A 23 -1.74 12.64 -10.15
C ASP A 23 -2.88 13.23 -9.31
N CYS A 24 -3.21 14.51 -9.61
CA CYS A 24 -4.29 15.19 -8.91
C CYS A 24 -5.65 14.50 -9.12
N THR A 25 -5.88 13.82 -10.26
CA THR A 25 -7.13 13.09 -10.49
C THR A 25 -7.24 11.91 -9.53
N PHE A 26 -6.15 11.17 -9.32
CA PHE A 26 -6.08 10.10 -8.33
C PHE A 26 -6.37 10.64 -6.91
N ARG A 27 -5.73 11.75 -6.56
CA ARG A 27 -5.96 12.42 -5.27
C ARG A 27 -7.42 12.79 -5.06
N TYR A 28 -8.09 13.38 -6.06
CA TYR A 28 -9.51 13.72 -5.97
C TYR A 28 -10.39 12.48 -5.81
N SER A 29 -10.09 11.41 -6.53
CA SER A 29 -10.81 10.13 -6.40
C SER A 29 -10.72 9.58 -4.98
N CYS A 30 -9.53 9.63 -4.35
CA CYS A 30 -9.30 9.21 -2.97
C CYS A 30 -10.06 10.08 -1.97
N ARG A 31 -9.97 11.43 -2.11
CA ARG A 31 -10.69 12.37 -1.25
C ARG A 31 -12.20 12.18 -1.33
N ASP A 32 -12.75 12.09 -2.54
CA ASP A 32 -14.19 11.94 -2.75
C ASP A 32 -14.71 10.61 -2.20
N ALA A 33 -13.92 9.54 -2.34
CA ALA A 33 -14.26 8.25 -1.76
C ALA A 33 -14.31 8.30 -0.24
N ALA A 34 -13.28 8.82 0.39
CA ALA A 34 -13.16 8.89 1.84
C ALA A 34 -14.17 9.87 2.44
N ASN A 35 -14.17 11.13 2.01
CA ASN A 35 -15.02 12.18 2.59
C ASN A 35 -16.50 11.92 2.33
N GLY A 36 -16.85 11.47 1.12
CA GLY A 36 -18.23 11.14 0.73
C GLY A 36 -18.68 9.75 1.19
N GLN A 37 -17.81 8.94 1.79
CA GLN A 37 -18.09 7.55 2.15
C GLN A 37 -18.67 6.74 0.99
N ASN A 38 -18.21 7.06 -0.21
CA ASN A 38 -18.62 6.43 -1.46
C ASN A 38 -17.39 5.88 -2.19
N TRP A 39 -17.03 4.66 -1.87
CA TRP A 39 -15.81 4.01 -2.33
C TRP A 39 -15.82 3.68 -3.82
N SER A 40 -16.99 3.71 -4.48
CA SER A 40 -17.07 3.59 -5.95
C SER A 40 -16.35 4.73 -6.68
N LYS A 41 -16.10 5.87 -6.03
CA LYS A 41 -15.37 7.02 -6.59
C LYS A 41 -13.91 6.68 -6.95
N LEU A 42 -13.32 5.67 -6.32
CA LEU A 42 -11.99 5.19 -6.68
C LEU A 42 -11.92 4.63 -8.11
N ALA A 43 -13.05 4.26 -8.71
CA ALA A 43 -13.11 3.86 -10.11
C ALA A 43 -12.78 4.98 -11.11
N ASN A 44 -12.83 6.25 -10.66
CA ASN A 44 -12.44 7.38 -11.52
C ASN A 44 -10.92 7.38 -11.81
N GLY A 45 -10.15 6.65 -11.00
CA GLY A 45 -8.72 6.46 -11.21
C GLY A 45 -7.93 7.76 -11.26
N GLY A 46 -6.88 7.74 -12.07
CA GLY A 46 -5.99 8.85 -12.36
C GLY A 46 -5.13 8.53 -13.57
N ILE A 47 -4.04 9.25 -13.76
CA ILE A 47 -3.06 8.91 -14.81
C ILE A 47 -2.33 7.59 -14.50
N ASN A 48 -2.26 7.20 -13.24
CA ASN A 48 -1.69 5.93 -12.79
C ASN A 48 -2.48 4.69 -13.25
N THR A 49 -3.71 4.86 -13.72
CA THR A 49 -4.55 3.78 -14.24
C THR A 49 -4.53 3.68 -15.77
N ASP A 50 -3.78 4.56 -16.44
CA ASP A 50 -3.60 4.57 -17.88
C ASP A 50 -2.23 3.96 -18.25
N ASP A 51 -2.24 2.87 -19.01
CA ASP A 51 -1.02 2.12 -19.34
C ASP A 51 0.05 2.96 -20.06
N ALA A 52 -0.35 3.98 -20.81
CA ALA A 52 0.58 4.87 -21.50
C ALA A 52 1.24 5.90 -20.56
N TYR A 53 0.63 6.18 -19.41
CA TYR A 53 1.05 7.27 -18.50
C TYR A 53 1.40 6.82 -17.09
N LYS A 54 0.97 5.64 -16.64
CA LYS A 54 1.14 5.19 -15.24
C LYS A 54 2.57 5.26 -14.71
N ARG A 55 3.57 4.99 -15.56
CA ARG A 55 4.98 5.04 -15.18
C ARG A 55 5.47 6.44 -14.80
N TYR A 56 4.76 7.47 -15.24
CA TYR A 56 5.09 8.87 -15.00
C TYR A 56 4.22 9.50 -13.91
N ALA A 57 3.25 8.74 -13.37
CA ALA A 57 2.35 9.20 -12.33
C ALA A 57 3.06 9.23 -10.97
N VAL A 58 3.10 10.38 -10.33
CA VAL A 58 3.40 10.52 -8.91
C VAL A 58 2.07 10.54 -8.16
N THR A 59 1.69 9.40 -7.57
CA THR A 59 0.43 9.27 -6.84
C THR A 59 0.56 9.84 -5.44
N PHE A 60 -0.45 10.57 -4.99
CA PHE A 60 -0.54 11.10 -3.64
C PHE A 60 -2.01 11.20 -3.22
N VAL A 61 -2.27 11.25 -1.94
CA VAL A 61 -3.64 11.39 -1.40
C VAL A 61 -3.87 12.75 -0.76
N GLU A 62 -2.82 13.34 -0.19
CA GLU A 62 -2.84 14.68 0.39
C GLU A 62 -1.44 15.30 0.35
N ASN A 63 -1.35 16.63 0.46
CA ASN A 63 -0.12 17.40 0.61
C ASN A 63 -0.38 18.68 1.41
N HIS A 64 0.65 19.46 1.66
CA HIS A 64 0.58 20.71 2.42
C HIS A 64 -0.32 21.81 1.80
N ASP A 65 -0.64 21.72 0.51
CA ASP A 65 -1.52 22.71 -0.15
C ASP A 65 -3.00 22.46 0.11
N VAL A 66 -3.35 21.22 0.42
CA VAL A 66 -4.76 20.77 0.52
C VAL A 66 -5.14 20.24 1.91
N GLU A 67 -4.19 20.11 2.83
CA GLU A 67 -4.48 19.74 4.21
C GLU A 67 -5.30 20.83 4.93
N TYR A 68 -6.01 20.44 5.97
CA TYR A 68 -6.72 21.41 6.81
C TYR A 68 -5.73 22.28 7.59
N ARG A 69 -5.83 23.60 7.47
CA ARG A 69 -5.01 24.56 8.22
C ARG A 69 -5.85 25.33 9.22
N SER A 70 -6.93 25.97 8.76
CA SER A 70 -7.83 26.74 9.60
C SER A 70 -9.19 26.97 8.90
N GLU A 71 -10.15 27.49 9.62
CA GLU A 71 -11.46 27.86 9.05
C GLU A 71 -11.35 29.04 8.07
N SER A 72 -10.39 29.95 8.29
CA SER A 72 -10.14 31.11 7.43
C SER A 72 -9.38 30.76 6.14
N GLU A 73 -8.71 29.61 6.11
CA GLU A 73 -8.04 29.07 4.92
C GLU A 73 -8.64 27.72 4.56
N PRO A 74 -9.87 27.69 4.03
CA PRO A 74 -10.52 26.43 3.70
C PRO A 74 -9.74 25.73 2.58
N GLN A 75 -9.17 24.60 2.92
CA GLN A 75 -8.50 23.71 2.00
C GLN A 75 -9.45 22.56 1.63
N ASP A 76 -8.92 21.60 0.92
CA ASP A 76 -9.69 20.45 0.45
C ASP A 76 -9.14 19.14 1.04
N PRO A 77 -9.10 19.00 2.39
CA PRO A 77 -8.43 17.89 3.07
C PRO A 77 -9.20 16.57 2.98
N ILE A 78 -8.46 15.50 3.24
CA ILE A 78 -9.06 14.21 3.61
C ILE A 78 -9.50 14.30 5.08
N LYS A 79 -10.81 14.19 5.32
CA LYS A 79 -11.43 14.38 6.64
C LYS A 79 -11.59 13.08 7.43
N ARG A 80 -11.48 11.93 6.77
CA ARG A 80 -11.63 10.59 7.35
C ARG A 80 -10.99 9.52 6.48
N ASP A 81 -10.77 8.35 7.06
CA ASP A 81 -10.26 7.18 6.34
C ASP A 81 -8.90 7.40 5.64
N THR A 82 -8.09 8.31 6.19
CA THR A 82 -6.75 8.66 5.67
C THR A 82 -5.88 7.42 5.47
N VAL A 83 -5.91 6.48 6.43
CA VAL A 83 -5.12 5.25 6.33
C VAL A 83 -5.62 4.36 5.18
N ALA A 84 -6.94 4.24 5.02
CA ALA A 84 -7.53 3.40 3.97
C ALA A 84 -7.22 3.92 2.55
N VAL A 85 -7.21 5.25 2.33
CA VAL A 85 -6.82 5.78 1.02
C VAL A 85 -5.31 5.70 0.76
N ASN A 86 -4.47 5.77 1.81
CA ASN A 86 -3.05 5.45 1.69
C ASN A 86 -2.85 3.97 1.35
N ALA A 87 -3.64 3.06 1.95
CA ALA A 87 -3.61 1.64 1.58
C ALA A 87 -3.99 1.43 0.11
N PHE A 88 -5.00 2.14 -0.39
CA PHE A 88 -5.33 2.09 -1.81
C PHE A 88 -4.16 2.60 -2.67
N MET A 89 -3.59 3.77 -2.36
CA MET A 89 -2.48 4.35 -3.10
C MET A 89 -1.27 3.41 -3.16
N LEU A 90 -0.88 2.85 -2.01
CA LEU A 90 0.29 1.98 -1.91
C LEU A 90 0.09 0.61 -2.57
N ALA A 91 -1.16 0.20 -2.80
CA ALA A 91 -1.48 -1.01 -3.56
C ALA A 91 -1.56 -0.78 -5.08
N MET A 92 -1.61 0.45 -5.56
CA MET A 92 -1.78 0.78 -6.98
C MET A 92 -0.45 1.04 -7.69
N PRO A 93 -0.38 0.91 -9.04
CA PRO A 93 0.76 1.38 -9.81
C PRO A 93 0.93 2.91 -9.71
N GLY A 94 2.10 3.39 -10.10
CA GLY A 94 2.55 4.78 -9.95
C GLY A 94 3.65 4.88 -8.90
N THR A 95 4.31 6.04 -8.83
CA THR A 95 5.30 6.34 -7.80
C THR A 95 4.59 7.00 -6.61
N PRO A 96 4.40 6.30 -5.48
CA PRO A 96 3.66 6.85 -4.36
C PRO A 96 4.46 7.93 -3.63
N CYS A 97 3.81 9.05 -3.35
CA CYS A 97 4.32 10.13 -2.51
C CYS A 97 3.47 10.19 -1.24
N VAL A 98 4.01 9.70 -0.14
CA VAL A 98 3.36 9.70 1.17
C VAL A 98 3.54 11.07 1.81
N PHE A 99 2.44 11.71 2.21
CA PHE A 99 2.48 13.00 2.89
C PHE A 99 3.09 12.86 4.29
N LEU A 100 4.01 13.78 4.65
CA LEU A 100 4.76 13.71 5.92
C LEU A 100 3.84 13.61 7.14
N LYS A 101 2.74 14.37 7.18
CA LYS A 101 1.78 14.31 8.28
C LYS A 101 1.14 12.93 8.41
N HIS A 102 0.74 12.31 7.29
CA HIS A 102 0.21 10.93 7.31
C HIS A 102 1.26 9.93 7.79
N TRP A 103 2.53 10.11 7.37
CA TRP A 103 3.63 9.31 7.88
C TRP A 103 3.81 9.44 9.39
N GLN A 104 3.71 10.64 9.94
CA GLN A 104 3.84 10.88 11.37
C GLN A 104 2.67 10.28 12.16
N ASP A 105 1.44 10.50 11.70
CA ASP A 105 0.21 10.11 12.39
C ASP A 105 -0.08 8.60 12.28
N CYS A 106 0.31 7.96 11.18
CA CYS A 106 -0.05 6.57 10.85
C CYS A 106 1.18 5.73 10.44
N LYS A 107 2.32 6.01 11.04
CA LYS A 107 3.63 5.48 10.64
C LYS A 107 3.67 3.96 10.50
N ASN A 108 3.14 3.23 11.47
CA ASN A 108 3.22 1.76 11.48
C ASN A 108 2.35 1.13 10.38
N ASP A 109 1.14 1.65 10.17
CA ASP A 109 0.28 1.19 9.06
C ASP A 109 0.94 1.43 7.71
N ILE A 110 1.44 2.65 7.47
CA ILE A 110 2.09 3.02 6.21
C ILE A 110 3.35 2.21 5.97
N LYS A 111 4.19 1.99 6.99
CA LYS A 111 5.37 1.11 6.88
C LYS A 111 4.99 -0.32 6.48
N ASN A 112 3.94 -0.89 7.08
CA ASN A 112 3.46 -2.22 6.74
C ASN A 112 2.95 -2.30 5.30
N MET A 113 2.23 -1.28 4.84
CA MET A 113 1.77 -1.18 3.45
C MET A 113 2.95 -1.11 2.48
N ILE A 114 3.97 -0.28 2.78
CA ILE A 114 5.20 -0.17 1.98
C ILE A 114 5.96 -1.49 1.96
N LEU A 115 6.07 -2.17 3.11
CA LEU A 115 6.71 -3.48 3.21
C LEU A 115 6.04 -4.48 2.27
N LEU A 116 4.71 -4.60 2.32
CA LEU A 116 3.97 -5.54 1.48
C LEU A 116 3.99 -5.15 0.00
N ARG A 117 3.94 -3.85 -0.33
CA ARG A 117 4.15 -3.35 -1.68
C ARG A 117 5.52 -3.80 -2.23
N ASN A 118 6.59 -3.62 -1.46
CA ASN A 118 7.96 -4.00 -1.85
C ASN A 118 8.13 -5.51 -1.91
N LEU A 119 7.56 -6.26 -0.96
CA LEU A 119 7.59 -7.72 -0.94
C LEU A 119 7.00 -8.30 -2.23
N VAL A 120 5.87 -7.77 -2.67
CA VAL A 120 5.20 -8.16 -3.91
C VAL A 120 5.90 -7.61 -5.16
N GLY A 121 6.73 -6.57 -5.02
CA GLY A 121 7.42 -5.93 -6.13
C GLY A 121 6.52 -5.02 -6.96
N ILE A 122 5.56 -4.33 -6.34
CA ILE A 122 4.69 -3.38 -7.06
C ILE A 122 5.50 -2.15 -7.45
N SER A 123 5.52 -1.86 -8.75
CA SER A 123 6.21 -0.73 -9.36
C SER A 123 5.23 0.28 -9.98
N ASN A 124 5.77 1.32 -10.60
CA ASN A 124 4.99 2.30 -11.34
C ASN A 124 4.45 1.76 -12.68
N THR A 125 4.89 0.59 -13.11
CA THR A 125 4.44 -0.07 -14.34
C THR A 125 3.63 -1.34 -14.10
N SER A 126 3.41 -1.71 -12.86
CA SER A 126 2.61 -2.89 -12.48
C SER A 126 1.24 -2.88 -13.14
N SER A 127 0.75 -4.05 -13.52
CA SER A 127 -0.63 -4.23 -13.97
C SER A 127 -1.58 -4.34 -12.79
N TRP A 128 -2.82 -3.94 -12.98
CA TRP A 128 -3.84 -4.03 -11.95
C TRP A 128 -5.21 -4.34 -12.55
N THR A 129 -6.10 -4.88 -11.72
CA THR A 129 -7.50 -5.15 -12.10
C THR A 129 -8.42 -4.82 -10.94
N LYS A 130 -9.60 -4.28 -11.26
CA LYS A 130 -10.68 -4.15 -10.28
C LYS A 130 -11.34 -5.51 -10.08
N LYS A 131 -11.41 -6.00 -8.84
CA LYS A 131 -12.12 -7.24 -8.48
C LYS A 131 -13.61 -6.96 -8.21
N THR A 132 -13.91 -5.92 -7.45
CA THR A 132 -15.27 -5.45 -7.16
C THR A 132 -15.25 -3.99 -6.73
N GLY A 133 -16.38 -3.33 -6.74
CA GLY A 133 -16.50 -1.95 -6.26
C GLY A 133 -17.93 -1.46 -6.24
N ASN A 134 -18.30 -0.89 -5.09
CA ASN A 134 -19.57 -0.21 -4.83
C ASN A 134 -19.36 0.91 -3.79
N ASN A 135 -20.44 1.51 -3.30
CA ASN A 135 -20.34 2.60 -2.33
C ASN A 135 -19.71 2.20 -0.98
N ASN A 136 -19.68 0.92 -0.65
CA ASN A 136 -19.19 0.45 0.65
C ASN A 136 -17.79 -0.14 0.61
N ILE A 137 -17.33 -0.58 -0.56
CA ILE A 137 -16.04 -1.25 -0.73
C ILE A 137 -15.50 -1.06 -2.15
N TYR A 138 -14.17 -0.96 -2.25
CA TYR A 138 -13.47 -1.05 -3.52
C TYR A 138 -12.30 -2.03 -3.38
N VAL A 139 -12.19 -2.97 -4.31
CA VAL A 139 -11.19 -4.04 -4.25
C VAL A 139 -10.42 -4.09 -5.55
N VAL A 140 -9.09 -4.04 -5.44
CA VAL A 140 -8.16 -4.14 -6.57
C VAL A 140 -7.16 -5.27 -6.35
N GLU A 141 -6.71 -5.86 -7.43
CA GLU A 141 -5.57 -6.77 -7.47
C GLU A 141 -4.48 -6.13 -8.32
N THR A 142 -3.28 -6.02 -7.78
CA THR A 142 -2.11 -5.51 -8.48
C THR A 142 -1.07 -6.62 -8.57
N THR A 143 -0.49 -6.79 -9.75
CA THR A 143 0.57 -7.76 -10.03
C THR A 143 1.91 -7.04 -10.04
N GLY A 144 2.77 -7.39 -9.10
CA GLY A 144 4.17 -6.97 -9.03
C GLY A 144 5.10 -8.06 -9.57
N ASP A 145 6.39 -7.81 -9.49
CA ASP A 145 7.41 -8.72 -10.03
C ASP A 145 7.49 -10.04 -9.26
N ASN A 146 7.16 -10.02 -7.96
CA ASN A 146 7.28 -11.17 -7.05
C ASN A 146 5.92 -11.82 -6.72
N GLY A 147 4.81 -11.31 -7.24
CA GLY A 147 3.50 -11.87 -6.94
C GLY A 147 2.36 -10.87 -7.06
N LYS A 148 1.27 -11.15 -6.34
CA LYS A 148 0.04 -10.34 -6.38
C LYS A 148 -0.33 -9.83 -5.00
N LEU A 149 -0.88 -8.62 -4.95
CA LEU A 149 -1.50 -8.03 -3.78
C LEU A 149 -2.95 -7.68 -4.09
N VAL A 150 -3.87 -8.11 -3.24
CA VAL A 150 -5.25 -7.63 -3.28
C VAL A 150 -5.46 -6.63 -2.15
N ALA A 151 -5.92 -5.45 -2.49
CA ALA A 151 -6.31 -4.42 -1.54
C ALA A 151 -7.83 -4.24 -1.54
N ALA A 152 -8.45 -4.42 -0.38
CA ALA A 152 -9.83 -4.07 -0.13
C ALA A 152 -9.87 -2.82 0.76
N VAL A 153 -10.57 -1.78 0.31
CA VAL A 153 -10.70 -0.51 1.06
C VAL A 153 -12.15 -0.09 1.16
N GLY A 154 -12.54 0.53 2.27
CA GLY A 154 -13.88 1.02 2.51
C GLY A 154 -14.57 0.39 3.71
N LYS A 155 -15.78 0.86 4.02
CA LYS A 155 -16.56 0.48 5.22
C LYS A 155 -16.75 -1.02 5.41
N MET A 156 -16.75 -1.77 4.31
CA MET A 156 -16.92 -3.23 4.33
C MET A 156 -15.61 -4.00 4.15
N ALA A 157 -14.46 -3.30 4.06
CA ALA A 157 -13.17 -3.95 3.85
C ALA A 157 -12.85 -5.00 4.93
N ASN A 158 -13.15 -4.70 6.20
CA ASN A 158 -12.88 -5.60 7.33
C ASN A 158 -13.81 -6.83 7.40
N ARG A 159 -14.81 -6.92 6.51
CA ARG A 159 -15.67 -8.10 6.32
C ARG A 159 -15.37 -8.85 5.01
N TYR A 160 -14.53 -8.26 4.15
CA TYR A 160 -14.21 -8.88 2.87
C TYR A 160 -13.25 -10.04 3.07
N THR A 161 -13.53 -11.13 2.37
CA THR A 161 -12.66 -12.30 2.27
C THR A 161 -12.55 -12.70 0.80
N LEU A 162 -11.46 -13.36 0.44
CA LEU A 162 -11.22 -13.79 -0.93
C LEU A 162 -10.70 -15.22 -0.93
N ALA A 163 -11.43 -16.12 -1.58
CA ALA A 163 -11.02 -17.52 -1.71
C ALA A 163 -9.66 -17.62 -2.43
N GLY A 164 -8.79 -18.48 -1.93
CA GLY A 164 -7.43 -18.66 -2.46
C GLY A 164 -6.43 -17.57 -2.04
N TYR A 165 -6.82 -16.66 -1.13
CA TYR A 165 -5.96 -15.61 -0.59
C TYR A 165 -5.93 -15.64 0.93
N ALA A 166 -4.81 -15.29 1.51
CA ALA A 166 -4.62 -15.14 2.94
C ALA A 166 -4.48 -13.67 3.33
N LEU A 167 -5.04 -13.30 4.49
CA LEU A 167 -4.91 -11.96 5.04
C LEU A 167 -3.46 -11.68 5.43
N ALA A 168 -2.87 -10.66 4.84
CA ALA A 168 -1.49 -10.24 5.10
C ALA A 168 -1.41 -9.10 6.13
N ALA A 169 -2.28 -8.10 5.99
CA ALA A 169 -2.38 -6.98 6.93
C ALA A 169 -3.78 -6.38 6.88
N GLU A 170 -4.17 -5.72 7.96
CA GLU A 170 -5.43 -5.01 8.05
C GLU A 170 -5.35 -3.83 9.02
N GLY A 171 -6.29 -2.90 8.86
CA GLY A 171 -6.55 -1.80 9.75
C GLY A 171 -7.96 -1.27 9.53
N HIS A 172 -8.26 -0.09 10.07
CA HIS A 172 -9.58 0.50 9.93
C HIS A 172 -9.92 0.78 8.46
N HIS A 173 -10.96 0.11 7.95
CA HIS A 173 -11.49 0.22 6.60
C HIS A 173 -10.49 -0.19 5.48
N TRP A 174 -9.50 -1.03 5.78
CA TRP A 174 -8.63 -1.62 4.78
C TRP A 174 -8.13 -3.01 5.15
N ARG A 175 -7.87 -3.83 4.11
CA ARG A 175 -7.23 -5.14 4.19
C ARG A 175 -6.34 -5.37 2.97
N TYR A 176 -5.19 -6.01 3.21
CA TYR A 176 -4.34 -6.57 2.17
C TYR A 176 -4.32 -8.08 2.23
N PHE A 177 -4.39 -8.71 1.05
CA PHE A 177 -4.34 -10.15 0.89
C PHE A 177 -3.25 -10.53 -0.10
N LEU A 178 -2.61 -11.67 0.14
CA LEU A 178 -1.66 -12.30 -0.77
C LEU A 178 -2.23 -13.68 -1.17
N PRO A 179 -1.90 -14.20 -2.39
CA PRO A 179 -2.32 -15.55 -2.75
C PRO A 179 -1.87 -16.56 -1.71
N ALA A 180 -2.73 -17.48 -1.33
CA ALA A 180 -2.40 -18.54 -0.37
C ALA A 180 -1.31 -19.51 -0.86
N SER A 181 -1.04 -19.50 -2.18
CA SER A 181 0.05 -20.23 -2.82
C SER A 181 1.38 -19.47 -2.86
N SER A 182 1.45 -18.25 -2.29
CA SER A 182 2.70 -17.49 -2.23
C SER A 182 3.72 -18.16 -1.30
N GLU A 183 5.01 -17.98 -1.62
CA GLU A 183 6.12 -18.32 -0.72
C GLU A 183 6.74 -17.02 -0.23
N MET A 184 6.16 -16.42 0.82
CA MET A 184 6.54 -15.10 1.31
C MET A 184 6.60 -15.08 2.84
N ALA A 185 7.55 -14.34 3.39
CA ALA A 185 7.70 -14.14 4.82
C ALA A 185 7.98 -12.67 5.14
N TRP A 186 7.40 -12.16 6.23
CA TRP A 186 7.61 -10.77 6.68
C TRP A 186 7.35 -10.62 8.18
N PRO A 187 7.99 -9.64 8.86
CA PRO A 187 7.65 -9.26 10.21
C PRO A 187 6.44 -8.31 10.23
N SER A 188 5.62 -8.35 11.28
CA SER A 188 4.54 -7.37 11.47
C SER A 188 5.06 -5.98 11.83
N LEU A 189 6.29 -5.88 12.34
CA LEU A 189 6.96 -4.63 12.63
C LEU A 189 7.96 -4.33 11.51
N PRO A 190 7.75 -3.25 10.74
CA PRO A 190 8.62 -2.89 9.63
C PRO A 190 10.04 -2.52 10.10
N SER A 191 11.00 -2.59 9.19
CA SER A 191 12.38 -2.15 9.46
C SER A 191 12.43 -0.68 9.90
N GLY A 192 13.30 -0.38 10.88
CA GLY A 192 13.49 0.97 11.38
C GLY A 192 14.17 0.99 12.73
N THR A 193 14.46 2.20 13.23
CA THR A 193 14.93 2.43 14.59
C THR A 193 13.73 2.61 15.50
N TYR A 194 13.74 1.93 16.63
CA TYR A 194 12.71 1.94 17.65
C TYR A 194 13.36 2.25 19.00
N TYR A 195 12.66 2.94 19.88
CA TYR A 195 13.14 3.38 21.18
C TYR A 195 12.39 2.71 22.34
N ASP A 196 11.64 1.65 22.04
CA ASP A 196 10.85 0.93 23.04
C ASP A 196 11.73 -0.10 23.77
N GLU A 197 11.69 -0.13 25.10
CA GLU A 197 12.44 -1.06 25.96
C GLU A 197 12.12 -2.54 25.70
N THR A 198 10.93 -2.84 25.16
CA THR A 198 10.47 -4.21 24.87
C THR A 198 9.85 -4.30 23.49
N LEU A 199 10.68 -4.23 22.45
CA LEU A 199 10.22 -4.37 21.10
C LEU A 199 9.86 -5.82 20.77
N ARG A 200 8.66 -6.03 20.18
CA ARG A 200 8.18 -7.34 19.74
C ARG A 200 7.67 -7.26 18.31
N THR A 201 7.90 -8.30 17.55
CA THR A 201 7.33 -8.47 16.20
C THR A 201 6.67 -9.83 16.07
N THR A 202 5.61 -9.90 15.28
CA THR A 202 5.02 -11.17 14.86
C THR A 202 5.60 -11.56 13.51
N LEU A 203 6.19 -12.74 13.42
CA LEU A 203 6.69 -13.26 12.15
C LEU A 203 5.54 -13.91 11.40
N ARG A 204 5.33 -13.48 10.17
CA ARG A 204 4.27 -13.97 9.28
C ARG A 204 4.85 -14.64 8.06
N ALA A 205 4.22 -15.70 7.61
CA ALA A 205 4.51 -16.35 6.35
C ALA A 205 3.23 -16.86 5.70
N ILE A 206 3.25 -16.86 4.38
CA ILE A 206 2.32 -17.61 3.53
C ILE A 206 3.16 -18.60 2.75
N SER A 207 2.75 -19.85 2.75
CA SER A 207 3.36 -20.96 2.00
C SER A 207 2.29 -21.95 1.61
N ALA A 208 2.37 -22.50 0.41
CA ALA A 208 1.55 -23.62 -0.02
C ALA A 208 1.83 -24.88 0.79
N ASN A 209 3.03 -24.99 1.39
CA ASN A 209 3.39 -26.07 2.29
C ASN A 209 2.93 -25.76 3.72
N SER A 210 1.89 -26.42 4.20
CA SER A 210 1.36 -26.27 5.56
C SER A 210 2.35 -26.61 6.69
N SER A 211 3.41 -27.36 6.38
CA SER A 211 4.49 -27.71 7.30
C SER A 211 5.67 -26.74 7.28
N ALA A 212 5.63 -25.70 6.43
CA ALA A 212 6.69 -24.73 6.32
C ALA A 212 6.98 -24.05 7.67
N LYS A 213 8.25 -23.81 7.94
CA LYS A 213 8.73 -23.08 9.12
C LYS A 213 9.49 -21.84 8.69
N LEU A 214 9.30 -20.80 9.47
CA LEU A 214 10.13 -19.61 9.40
C LEU A 214 11.45 -19.85 10.14
N VAL A 215 12.53 -19.34 9.59
CA VAL A 215 13.82 -19.26 10.31
C VAL A 215 14.15 -17.79 10.50
N TYR A 216 14.58 -17.41 11.67
CA TYR A 216 15.02 -16.04 11.97
C TYR A 216 16.27 -16.03 12.85
N THR A 217 17.03 -14.95 12.75
CA THR A 217 18.16 -14.61 13.63
C THR A 217 17.90 -13.29 14.35
N THR A 218 18.61 -13.01 15.41
CA THR A 218 18.55 -11.74 16.19
C THR A 218 19.92 -11.12 16.39
N ASP A 219 20.93 -11.64 15.71
CA ASP A 219 22.34 -11.26 15.80
C ASP A 219 22.89 -10.65 14.49
N GLY A 220 22.00 -10.35 13.54
CA GLY A 220 22.36 -9.79 12.25
C GLY A 220 22.90 -10.82 11.23
N THR A 221 23.04 -12.09 11.62
CA THR A 221 23.43 -13.14 10.68
C THR A 221 22.29 -13.55 9.76
N GLU A 222 22.60 -14.03 8.56
CA GLU A 222 21.59 -14.50 7.62
C GLU A 222 20.92 -15.79 8.13
N PRO A 223 19.59 -15.87 8.23
CA PRO A 223 18.90 -17.10 8.62
C PRO A 223 18.95 -18.12 7.49
N THR A 224 19.31 -19.36 7.84
CA THR A 224 19.38 -20.49 6.92
C THR A 224 18.72 -21.71 7.51
N ALA A 225 18.64 -22.83 6.79
CA ALA A 225 18.10 -24.09 7.32
C ALA A 225 18.83 -24.60 8.58
N THR A 226 20.11 -24.20 8.75
CA THR A 226 21.01 -24.62 9.84
C THR A 226 21.40 -23.48 10.78
N ASN A 227 21.14 -22.22 10.41
CA ASN A 227 21.43 -21.04 11.21
C ASN A 227 20.14 -20.29 11.54
N GLY A 228 19.81 -20.15 12.82
CA GLY A 228 18.67 -19.43 13.34
C GLY A 228 17.63 -20.31 14.06
N LYS A 229 16.62 -19.66 14.57
CA LYS A 229 15.51 -20.30 15.30
C LYS A 229 14.35 -20.59 14.37
N LYS A 230 13.81 -21.80 14.42
CA LYS A 230 12.67 -22.27 13.62
C LYS A 230 11.36 -22.01 14.36
N VAL A 231 10.41 -21.34 13.71
CA VAL A 231 9.08 -21.04 14.27
C VAL A 231 7.98 -21.22 13.24
N SER A 232 6.75 -21.31 13.70
CA SER A 232 5.56 -21.26 12.81
C SER A 232 5.18 -19.80 12.55
N THR A 233 4.42 -19.58 11.48
CA THR A 233 3.77 -18.26 11.23
C THR A 233 2.92 -17.88 12.44
N GLY A 234 2.90 -16.58 12.77
CA GLY A 234 2.24 -16.07 13.97
C GLY A 234 3.10 -16.03 15.23
N ALA A 235 4.34 -16.55 15.19
CA ALA A 235 5.25 -16.50 16.34
C ALA A 235 5.61 -15.03 16.69
N ILE A 236 5.53 -14.71 17.99
CA ILE A 236 5.94 -13.41 18.51
C ILE A 236 7.38 -13.52 18.98
N VAL A 237 8.22 -12.64 18.45
CA VAL A 237 9.65 -12.57 18.77
C VAL A 237 9.95 -11.27 19.49
N LYS A 238 10.69 -11.35 20.61
CA LYS A 238 11.29 -10.16 21.24
C LYS A 238 12.54 -9.78 20.44
N ILE A 239 12.64 -8.51 20.06
CA ILE A 239 13.83 -7.96 19.41
C ILE A 239 14.78 -7.50 20.51
N PRO A 240 16.03 -7.98 20.56
CA PRO A 240 17.00 -7.51 21.52
C PRO A 240 17.34 -6.03 21.29
N GLU A 241 17.78 -5.37 22.34
CA GLU A 241 18.42 -4.06 22.21
C GLU A 241 19.72 -4.22 21.40
N GLY A 242 19.94 -3.30 20.45
CA GLY A 242 21.14 -3.26 19.59
C GLY A 242 22.24 -2.42 20.21
#